data_971f2a49294bf051e2476c5fcfc4020d
#
_entry.id   971f2a49294bf051e2476c5fcfc4020d
#
_cell.length_a   1.000
_cell.length_b   1.000
_cell.length_c   1.000
_cell.angle_alpha   90.00
_cell.angle_beta   90.00
_cell.angle_gamma   90.00
#
_symmetry.space_group_name_H-M   'P 1'
#
loop_
_entity.id
_entity.type
_entity.pdbx_description
1 polymer ?
#
loop_
_entity_poly.entity_id
_entity_poly.type
_entity_poly.pdbx_seq_one_letter_code
_entity_poly.pdbx_strand_id
1 'polypeptide(L)'
;MYVFGYGSLIWNPGFEFQTSELAEVKNYKRSFSMRSIHHRGTIKRPGLVLALEKCNGHSCKGVVFRISPDNYTQVLLYLRERELVSSAYEETEVQVELATSKQLVTAITFVIKKDHDQYCQLTLDEQAKIIAEAEGGRGRNDEYLFSTEKKLTELGVSSVDLRYLVQQVKKIKS
;
A
#
# COMPACT_ATOMS: atom_id res chain seq x y z
N MET A 1 -11.98 -8.45 14.05
CA MET A 1 -11.46 -8.46 12.66
C MET A 1 -10.11 -7.78 12.60
N TYR A 2 -9.22 -8.24 11.73
CA TYR A 2 -7.97 -7.59 11.44
C TYR A 2 -7.93 -7.08 9.99
N VAL A 3 -7.30 -5.92 9.78
CA VAL A 3 -7.03 -5.34 8.46
C VAL A 3 -5.52 -5.18 8.31
N PHE A 4 -4.95 -5.63 7.21
CA PHE A 4 -3.53 -5.51 6.92
C PHE A 4 -3.27 -4.41 5.91
N GLY A 5 -2.53 -3.38 6.33
CA GLY A 5 -2.11 -2.25 5.51
C GLY A 5 -0.64 -2.35 5.12
N TYR A 6 -0.37 -2.16 3.84
CA TYR A 6 0.99 -2.21 3.25
C TYR A 6 1.39 -0.91 2.53
N GLY A 7 0.46 0.00 2.32
CA GLY A 7 0.64 1.27 1.62
C GLY A 7 0.06 2.44 2.41
N SER A 8 -0.85 3.22 1.80
CA SER A 8 -1.41 4.42 2.40
C SER A 8 -2.15 4.21 3.71
N LEU A 9 -2.71 3.02 3.96
CA LEU A 9 -3.34 2.68 5.23
C LEU A 9 -2.36 2.77 6.43
N ILE A 10 -1.07 2.59 6.21
CA ILE A 10 -0.06 2.64 7.27
C ILE A 10 0.02 4.04 7.92
N TRP A 11 -0.12 5.09 7.12
CA TRP A 11 -0.02 6.48 7.59
C TRP A 11 -1.35 7.25 7.55
N ASN A 12 -2.34 6.72 6.86
CA ASN A 12 -3.69 7.30 6.78
C ASN A 12 -4.75 6.20 6.73
N PRO A 13 -5.02 5.49 7.83
CA PRO A 13 -6.02 4.43 7.86
C PRO A 13 -7.44 4.95 7.55
N GLY A 14 -7.85 6.08 8.14
CA GLY A 14 -9.15 6.70 7.90
C GLY A 14 -10.33 5.99 8.58
N PHE A 15 -10.08 5.04 9.47
CA PHE A 15 -11.07 4.32 10.26
C PHE A 15 -10.62 4.14 11.71
N GLU A 16 -11.54 3.87 12.59
CA GLU A 16 -11.25 3.57 14.00
C GLU A 16 -10.75 2.14 14.18
N PHE A 17 -9.75 1.97 15.04
CA PHE A 17 -9.20 0.67 15.40
C PHE A 17 -8.85 0.62 16.89
N GLN A 18 -8.87 -0.57 17.47
CA GLN A 18 -8.53 -0.79 18.88
C GLN A 18 -7.02 -0.76 19.12
N THR A 19 -6.28 -1.47 18.30
CA THR A 19 -4.82 -1.58 18.36
C THR A 19 -4.24 -1.69 16.96
N SER A 20 -2.98 -1.32 16.83
CA SER A 20 -2.19 -1.56 15.62
C SER A 20 -0.79 -2.00 16.00
N GLU A 21 -0.22 -2.90 15.21
CA GLU A 21 1.15 -3.36 15.35
C GLU A 21 1.74 -3.80 14.00
N LEU A 22 3.05 -3.95 13.97
CA LEU A 22 3.73 -4.54 12.81
C LEU A 22 3.33 -5.99 12.64
N ALA A 23 3.15 -6.38 11.39
CA ALA A 23 2.90 -7.76 11.00
C ALA A 23 3.57 -8.06 9.66
N GLU A 24 3.76 -9.35 9.37
CA GLU A 24 4.36 -9.83 8.14
C GLU A 24 3.44 -10.81 7.44
N VAL A 25 3.22 -10.59 6.15
CA VAL A 25 2.54 -11.55 5.27
C VAL A 25 3.57 -12.25 4.38
N LYS A 26 3.53 -13.58 4.30
CA LYS A 26 4.40 -14.39 3.46
C LYS A 26 3.80 -14.61 2.09
N ASN A 27 4.68 -14.83 1.08
CA ASN A 27 4.34 -15.04 -0.33
C ASN A 27 3.68 -13.83 -1.00
N TYR A 28 3.97 -12.63 -0.50
CA TYR A 28 3.58 -11.36 -1.08
C TYR A 28 4.74 -10.38 -1.07
N LYS A 29 4.76 -9.46 -2.02
CA LYS A 29 5.67 -8.31 -2.05
C LYS A 29 4.90 -7.00 -2.22
N ARG A 30 5.46 -5.94 -1.69
CA ARG A 30 5.03 -4.55 -1.92
C ARG A 30 5.80 -3.96 -3.08
N SER A 31 5.11 -3.32 -4.04
CA SER A 31 5.73 -2.64 -5.17
C SER A 31 4.84 -1.53 -5.71
N PHE A 32 5.44 -0.52 -6.36
CA PHE A 32 4.71 0.47 -7.14
C PHE A 32 4.29 -0.14 -8.49
N SER A 33 3.30 -1.00 -8.45
CA SER A 33 2.83 -1.80 -9.57
C SER A 33 1.39 -1.51 -10.01
N MET A 34 0.77 -0.47 -9.44
CA MET A 34 -0.55 -0.02 -9.87
C MET A 34 -0.51 1.40 -10.40
N ARG A 35 -0.99 1.60 -11.64
CA ARG A 35 -1.23 2.92 -12.20
C ARG A 35 -2.41 3.58 -11.51
N SER A 36 -2.18 4.73 -10.90
CA SER A 36 -3.21 5.51 -10.23
C SER A 36 -3.78 6.54 -11.20
N ILE A 37 -5.06 6.42 -11.52
CA ILE A 37 -5.77 7.29 -12.46
C ILE A 37 -6.77 8.23 -11.77
N HIS A 38 -6.90 8.14 -10.45
CA HIS A 38 -7.82 8.94 -9.64
C HIS A 38 -7.11 9.64 -8.47
N HIS A 39 -6.39 8.88 -7.63
CA HIS A 39 -5.84 9.39 -6.37
C HIS A 39 -4.53 10.17 -6.54
N ARG A 40 -3.56 9.61 -7.25
CA ARG A 40 -2.20 10.17 -7.40
C ARG A 40 -1.80 10.42 -8.84
N GLY A 41 -2.77 10.39 -9.74
CA GLY A 41 -2.65 10.69 -11.16
C GLY A 41 -4.01 10.85 -11.78
N THR A 42 -4.02 11.01 -13.11
CA THR A 42 -5.21 11.12 -13.93
C THR A 42 -5.17 10.09 -15.06
N ILE A 43 -6.26 9.92 -15.80
CA ILE A 43 -6.28 9.03 -16.99
C ILE A 43 -5.22 9.46 -18.02
N LYS A 44 -5.03 10.77 -18.18
CA LYS A 44 -4.05 11.33 -19.14
C LYS A 44 -2.61 11.26 -18.64
N ARG A 45 -2.41 11.33 -17.32
CA ARG A 45 -1.11 11.27 -16.64
C ARG A 45 -1.22 10.39 -15.40
N PRO A 46 -1.23 9.07 -15.58
CA PRO A 46 -1.31 8.16 -14.45
C PRO A 46 -0.11 8.31 -13.51
N GLY A 47 -0.39 8.28 -12.21
CA GLY A 47 0.63 8.11 -11.20
C GLY A 47 0.86 6.65 -10.87
N LEU A 48 1.60 6.38 -9.81
CA LEU A 48 1.84 5.05 -9.28
C LEU A 48 1.50 5.00 -7.79
N VAL A 49 0.86 3.93 -7.38
CA VAL A 49 0.65 3.61 -5.97
C VAL A 49 1.13 2.20 -5.67
N LEU A 50 1.40 1.95 -4.39
CA LEU A 50 1.83 0.63 -3.94
C LEU A 50 0.70 -0.38 -4.08
N ALA A 51 1.06 -1.56 -4.51
CA ALA A 51 0.22 -2.73 -4.51
C ALA A 51 0.87 -3.88 -3.76
N LEU A 52 0.04 -4.75 -3.20
CA LEU A 52 0.44 -6.03 -2.67
C LEU A 52 0.28 -7.06 -3.78
N GLU A 53 1.39 -7.68 -4.18
CA GLU A 53 1.43 -8.67 -5.23
C GLU A 53 1.70 -10.06 -4.65
N LYS A 54 0.96 -11.05 -5.09
CA LYS A 54 1.29 -12.45 -4.78
C LYS A 54 2.63 -12.81 -5.42
N CYS A 55 3.60 -13.21 -4.60
CA CYS A 55 4.97 -13.50 -5.01
C CYS A 55 5.61 -14.54 -4.09
N ASN A 56 5.66 -15.78 -4.54
CA ASN A 56 6.19 -16.89 -3.75
C ASN A 56 7.65 -16.64 -3.33
N GLY A 57 7.96 -16.97 -2.08
CA GLY A 57 9.30 -16.80 -1.52
C GLY A 57 9.61 -15.38 -1.02
N HIS A 58 8.70 -14.43 -1.19
CA HIS A 58 8.82 -13.08 -0.66
C HIS A 58 7.97 -12.89 0.59
N SER A 59 8.23 -11.82 1.32
CA SER A 59 7.37 -11.38 2.41
C SER A 59 7.23 -9.86 2.42
N CYS A 60 6.12 -9.39 2.99
CA CYS A 60 5.85 -7.97 3.14
C CYS A 60 5.54 -7.64 4.60
N LYS A 61 6.33 -6.75 5.19
CA LYS A 61 6.04 -6.17 6.50
C LYS A 61 5.14 -4.95 6.32
N GLY A 62 4.08 -4.91 7.10
CA GLY A 62 3.11 -3.83 7.12
C GLY A 62 2.54 -3.62 8.51
N VAL A 63 1.39 -3.00 8.60
CA VAL A 63 0.67 -2.77 9.86
C VAL A 63 -0.63 -3.53 9.84
N VAL A 64 -0.90 -4.28 10.90
CA VAL A 64 -2.21 -4.88 11.13
C VAL A 64 -2.99 -4.02 12.12
N PHE A 65 -4.26 -3.77 11.79
CA PHE A 65 -5.20 -3.01 12.63
C PHE A 65 -6.25 -3.97 13.16
N ARG A 66 -6.45 -3.98 14.48
CA ARG A 66 -7.53 -4.73 15.12
C ARG A 66 -8.78 -3.86 15.19
N ILE A 67 -9.85 -4.32 14.57
CA ILE A 67 -11.13 -3.60 14.50
C ILE A 67 -12.10 -4.19 15.54
N SER A 68 -12.81 -3.31 16.25
CA SER A 68 -13.91 -3.72 17.15
C SER A 68 -15.02 -4.41 16.38
N PRO A 69 -15.68 -5.44 16.94
CA PRO A 69 -16.87 -6.03 16.34
C PRO A 69 -17.96 -5.02 15.98
N ASP A 70 -18.15 -4.00 16.81
CA ASP A 70 -19.16 -2.96 16.59
C ASP A 70 -18.91 -2.11 15.34
N ASN A 71 -17.62 -1.94 14.98
CA ASN A 71 -17.20 -1.11 13.83
C ASN A 71 -16.91 -1.94 12.56
N TYR A 72 -17.00 -3.27 12.64
CA TYR A 72 -16.60 -4.17 11.55
C TYR A 72 -17.26 -3.82 10.22
N THR A 73 -18.58 -3.73 10.19
CA THR A 73 -19.33 -3.49 8.95
C THR A 73 -19.01 -2.13 8.35
N GLN A 74 -18.93 -1.09 9.19
CA GLN A 74 -18.63 0.27 8.75
C GLN A 74 -17.21 0.37 8.16
N VAL A 75 -16.23 -0.22 8.84
CA VAL A 75 -14.84 -0.21 8.37
C VAL A 75 -14.69 -0.96 7.06
N LEU A 76 -15.34 -2.10 6.92
CA LEU A 76 -15.30 -2.89 5.69
C LEU A 76 -15.92 -2.15 4.50
N LEU A 77 -17.08 -1.50 4.70
CA LEU A 77 -17.70 -0.65 3.66
C LEU A 77 -16.77 0.49 3.25
N TYR A 78 -16.20 1.21 4.22
CA TYR A 78 -15.25 2.28 3.96
C TYR A 78 -14.02 1.80 3.14
N LEU A 79 -13.45 0.65 3.51
CA LEU A 79 -12.31 0.08 2.79
C LEU A 79 -12.66 -0.30 1.35
N ARG A 80 -13.82 -0.88 1.13
CA ARG A 80 -14.31 -1.21 -0.21
C ARG A 80 -14.52 0.03 -1.07
N GLU A 81 -15.13 1.08 -0.54
CA GLU A 81 -15.27 2.35 -1.25
C GLU A 81 -13.93 2.98 -1.59
N ARG A 82 -12.95 2.86 -0.69
CA ARG A 82 -11.62 3.44 -0.88
C ARG A 82 -10.75 2.66 -1.86
N GLU A 83 -10.74 1.33 -1.77
CA GLU A 83 -9.76 0.48 -2.45
C GLU A 83 -10.29 -0.12 -3.76
N LEU A 84 -11.61 -0.29 -3.89
CA LEU A 84 -12.20 -0.96 -5.05
C LEU A 84 -12.75 0.00 -6.11
N VAL A 85 -12.31 1.25 -6.12
CA VAL A 85 -12.76 2.30 -7.08
C VAL A 85 -12.62 1.87 -8.53
N SER A 86 -11.54 1.18 -8.88
CA SER A 86 -11.22 0.80 -10.27
C SER A 86 -11.23 -0.70 -10.51
N SER A 87 -11.67 -1.51 -9.56
CA SER A 87 -11.61 -2.98 -9.61
C SER A 87 -10.20 -3.58 -9.86
N ALA A 88 -9.15 -2.79 -9.75
CA ALA A 88 -7.77 -3.26 -9.91
C ALA A 88 -7.30 -4.12 -8.73
N TYR A 89 -7.88 -3.92 -7.57
CA TYR A 89 -7.65 -4.75 -6.38
C TYR A 89 -8.79 -5.75 -6.17
N GLU A 90 -8.45 -6.84 -5.50
CA GLU A 90 -9.42 -7.77 -4.93
C GLU A 90 -9.25 -7.83 -3.41
N GLU A 91 -10.38 -7.86 -2.69
CA GLU A 91 -10.42 -8.11 -1.26
C GLU A 91 -10.01 -9.55 -0.99
N THR A 92 -9.02 -9.75 -0.14
CA THR A 92 -8.41 -11.06 0.10
C THR A 92 -8.16 -11.25 1.59
N GLU A 93 -8.43 -12.43 2.09
CA GLU A 93 -7.99 -12.85 3.42
C GLU A 93 -6.58 -13.43 3.35
N VAL A 94 -5.72 -12.95 4.24
CA VAL A 94 -4.33 -13.41 4.33
C VAL A 94 -3.99 -13.78 5.78
N GLN A 95 -3.04 -14.72 5.93
CA GLN A 95 -2.46 -15.01 7.22
C GLN A 95 -1.26 -14.09 7.45
N VAL A 96 -1.31 -13.31 8.51
CA VAL A 96 -0.21 -12.42 8.92
C VAL A 96 0.34 -12.83 10.28
N GLU A 97 1.66 -12.80 10.41
CA GLU A 97 2.34 -13.04 11.67
C GLU A 97 2.51 -11.71 12.42
N LEU A 98 1.95 -11.63 13.62
CA LEU A 98 2.08 -10.47 14.49
C LEU A 98 3.52 -10.32 15.00
N ALA A 99 4.08 -9.12 14.95
CA ALA A 99 5.47 -8.89 15.35
C ALA A 99 5.71 -9.17 16.85
N THR A 100 4.73 -8.81 17.70
CA THR A 100 4.85 -8.92 19.15
C THR A 100 4.68 -10.35 19.64
N SER A 101 3.58 -11.00 19.30
CA SER A 101 3.21 -12.32 19.83
C SER A 101 3.66 -13.51 18.99
N LYS A 102 4.08 -13.26 17.74
CA LYS A 102 4.36 -14.30 16.72
C LYS A 102 3.15 -15.16 16.35
N GLN A 103 1.97 -14.76 16.75
CA GLN A 103 0.73 -15.44 16.37
C GLN A 103 0.36 -15.16 14.93
N LEU A 104 -0.20 -16.17 14.26
CA LEU A 104 -0.83 -16.00 12.96
C LEU A 104 -2.28 -15.59 13.16
N VAL A 105 -2.68 -14.51 12.52
CA VAL A 105 -4.07 -14.06 12.48
C VAL A 105 -4.54 -13.87 11.05
N THR A 106 -5.83 -14.09 10.82
CA THR A 106 -6.43 -13.81 9.51
C THR A 106 -6.77 -12.33 9.43
N ALA A 107 -6.26 -11.66 8.41
CA ALA A 107 -6.51 -10.25 8.14
C ALA A 107 -7.05 -10.04 6.73
N ILE A 108 -7.94 -9.06 6.58
CA ILE A 108 -8.41 -8.58 5.28
C ILE A 108 -7.37 -7.62 4.71
N THR A 109 -7.07 -7.76 3.43
CA THR A 109 -6.21 -6.86 2.66
C THR A 109 -6.70 -6.77 1.20
N PHE A 110 -6.05 -5.91 0.41
CA PHE A 110 -6.41 -5.69 -1.00
C PHE A 110 -5.20 -6.01 -1.88
N VAL A 111 -5.34 -7.02 -2.73
CA VAL A 111 -4.28 -7.56 -3.58
C VAL A 111 -4.50 -7.13 -5.02
N ILE A 112 -3.44 -6.76 -5.73
CA ILE A 112 -3.55 -6.35 -7.14
C ILE A 112 -3.88 -7.54 -8.05
N LYS A 113 -4.79 -7.32 -8.98
CA LYS A 113 -5.07 -8.26 -10.08
C LYS A 113 -4.05 -8.03 -11.19
N LYS A 114 -3.20 -9.01 -11.44
CA LYS A 114 -2.13 -8.90 -12.44
C LYS A 114 -2.60 -8.88 -13.89
N ASP A 115 -3.84 -9.26 -14.13
CA ASP A 115 -4.52 -9.20 -15.43
C ASP A 115 -5.29 -7.90 -15.65
N HIS A 116 -5.31 -6.99 -14.67
CA HIS A 116 -6.00 -5.70 -14.80
C HIS A 116 -5.12 -4.67 -15.54
N ASP A 117 -5.75 -3.82 -16.36
CA ASP A 117 -5.05 -2.80 -17.19
C ASP A 117 -4.22 -1.79 -16.39
N GLN A 118 -4.56 -1.55 -15.12
CA GLN A 118 -3.80 -0.66 -14.25
C GLN A 118 -2.55 -1.32 -13.64
N TYR A 119 -2.42 -2.65 -13.73
CA TYR A 119 -1.20 -3.32 -13.29
C TYR A 119 -0.03 -2.99 -14.22
N CYS A 120 1.13 -2.74 -13.66
CA CYS A 120 2.35 -2.50 -14.43
C CYS A 120 3.58 -3.01 -13.70
N GLN A 121 4.59 -3.35 -14.49
CA GLN A 121 5.94 -3.68 -14.02
C GLN A 121 6.92 -2.71 -14.68
N LEU A 122 7.46 -1.80 -13.89
CA LEU A 122 8.38 -0.75 -14.33
C LEU A 122 9.69 -0.84 -13.55
N THR A 123 10.77 -0.41 -14.17
CA THR A 123 12.03 -0.21 -13.46
C THR A 123 11.90 0.89 -12.41
N LEU A 124 12.77 0.90 -11.40
CA LEU A 124 12.76 1.93 -10.38
C LEU A 124 12.96 3.34 -10.96
N ASP A 125 13.77 3.48 -12.03
CA ASP A 125 13.98 4.76 -12.69
C ASP A 125 12.73 5.26 -13.43
N GLU A 126 12.00 4.37 -14.09
CA GLU A 126 10.70 4.71 -14.70
C GLU A 126 9.67 5.09 -13.64
N GLN A 127 9.62 4.35 -12.53
CA GLN A 127 8.77 4.67 -11.39
C GLN A 127 9.09 6.06 -10.83
N ALA A 128 10.37 6.37 -10.62
CA ALA A 128 10.80 7.66 -10.08
C ALA A 128 10.36 8.84 -10.96
N LYS A 129 10.48 8.73 -12.28
CA LYS A 129 10.03 9.76 -13.23
C LYS A 129 8.53 10.01 -13.12
N ILE A 130 7.72 8.95 -13.12
CA ILE A 130 6.26 9.06 -13.00
C ILE A 130 5.88 9.69 -11.66
N ILE A 131 6.45 9.19 -10.55
CA ILE A 131 6.15 9.66 -9.19
C ILE A 131 6.53 11.14 -9.00
N ALA A 132 7.62 11.59 -9.63
CA ALA A 132 8.06 12.98 -9.53
C ALA A 132 7.08 13.99 -10.14
N GLU A 133 6.32 13.59 -11.17
CA GLU A 133 5.51 14.49 -11.98
C GLU A 133 4.00 14.34 -11.79
N ALA A 134 3.55 13.16 -11.40
CA ALA A 134 2.12 12.87 -11.36
C ALA A 134 1.42 13.50 -10.15
N GLU A 135 0.18 13.92 -10.38
CA GLU A 135 -0.72 14.44 -9.37
C GLU A 135 -2.15 14.02 -9.69
N GLY A 136 -2.93 13.72 -8.66
CA GLY A 136 -4.33 13.30 -8.76
C GLY A 136 -5.21 13.96 -7.72
N GLY A 137 -6.45 13.48 -7.59
CA GLY A 137 -7.46 14.06 -6.71
C GLY A 137 -7.13 14.05 -5.21
N ARG A 138 -6.18 13.23 -4.78
CA ARG A 138 -5.68 13.17 -3.39
C ARG A 138 -4.27 13.76 -3.23
N GLY A 139 -3.82 14.55 -4.21
CA GLY A 139 -2.54 15.25 -4.17
C GLY A 139 -1.43 14.58 -4.98
N ARG A 140 -0.22 15.06 -4.76
CA ARG A 140 0.96 14.70 -5.54
C ARG A 140 1.43 13.28 -5.25
N ASN A 141 1.94 12.63 -6.27
CA ASN A 141 2.42 11.24 -6.16
C ASN A 141 3.69 11.12 -5.30
N ASP A 142 4.57 12.12 -5.34
CA ASP A 142 5.76 12.14 -4.49
C ASP A 142 5.44 12.24 -2.99
N GLU A 143 4.39 12.96 -2.61
CA GLU A 143 3.91 13.01 -1.22
C GLU A 143 3.48 11.63 -0.70
N TYR A 144 2.83 10.84 -1.55
CA TYR A 144 2.47 9.46 -1.23
C TYR A 144 3.72 8.60 -0.96
N LEU A 145 4.74 8.69 -1.83
CA LEU A 145 6.00 7.99 -1.65
C LEU A 145 6.69 8.41 -0.35
N PHE A 146 6.84 9.71 -0.12
CA PHE A 146 7.56 10.24 1.04
C PHE A 146 6.85 9.90 2.35
N SER A 147 5.53 10.01 2.40
CA SER A 147 4.73 9.65 3.58
C SER A 147 4.84 8.16 3.91
N THR A 148 4.81 7.31 2.90
CA THR A 148 4.91 5.85 3.10
C THR A 148 6.31 5.45 3.56
N GLU A 149 7.37 5.95 2.89
CA GLU A 149 8.75 5.64 3.26
C GLU A 149 9.07 6.13 4.67
N LYS A 150 8.71 7.37 4.99
CA LYS A 150 8.89 7.94 6.33
C LYS A 150 8.23 7.09 7.41
N LYS A 151 6.96 6.71 7.21
CA LYS A 151 6.23 5.92 8.21
C LYS A 151 6.79 4.52 8.38
N LEU A 152 7.20 3.86 7.31
CA LEU A 152 7.86 2.55 7.38
C LEU A 152 9.19 2.64 8.14
N THR A 153 9.97 3.68 7.88
CA THR A 153 11.24 3.93 8.58
C THR A 153 11.00 4.17 10.08
N GLU A 154 10.01 4.96 10.45
CA GLU A 154 9.61 5.18 11.86
C GLU A 154 9.22 3.87 12.57
N LEU A 155 8.62 2.93 11.82
CA LEU A 155 8.24 1.61 12.32
C LEU A 155 9.41 0.59 12.30
N GLY A 156 10.61 1.00 11.90
CA GLY A 156 11.77 0.12 11.79
C GLY A 156 11.75 -0.82 10.58
N VAL A 157 10.88 -0.57 9.60
CA VAL A 157 10.81 -1.34 8.36
C VAL A 157 11.65 -0.67 7.29
N SER A 158 12.76 -1.30 6.92
CA SER A 158 13.65 -0.82 5.85
C SER A 158 13.21 -1.36 4.49
N SER A 159 13.14 -0.48 3.50
CA SER A 159 12.93 -0.83 2.09
C SER A 159 13.98 -0.15 1.23
N VAL A 160 14.84 -0.95 0.60
CA VAL A 160 15.89 -0.45 -0.30
C VAL A 160 15.26 0.27 -1.49
N ASP A 161 14.23 -0.31 -2.09
CA ASP A 161 13.55 0.25 -3.26
C ASP A 161 12.88 1.59 -2.94
N LEU A 162 12.17 1.71 -1.82
CA LEU A 162 11.53 2.98 -1.44
C LEU A 162 12.56 4.07 -1.16
N ARG A 163 13.67 3.76 -0.50
CA ARG A 163 14.75 4.73 -0.27
C ARG A 163 15.40 5.18 -1.58
N TYR A 164 15.62 4.24 -2.50
CA TYR A 164 16.13 4.57 -3.83
C TYR A 164 15.17 5.51 -4.56
N LEU A 165 13.86 5.19 -4.58
CA LEU A 165 12.84 6.03 -5.21
C LEU A 165 12.79 7.43 -4.60
N VAL A 166 12.85 7.56 -3.27
CA VAL A 166 12.91 8.87 -2.59
C VAL A 166 14.11 9.70 -3.06
N GLN A 167 15.29 9.07 -3.15
CA GLN A 167 16.50 9.76 -3.61
C GLN A 167 16.38 10.21 -5.08
N GLN A 168 15.89 9.34 -5.96
CA GLN A 168 15.76 9.68 -7.39
C GLN A 168 14.68 10.75 -7.62
N VAL A 169 13.53 10.64 -6.97
CA VAL A 169 12.47 11.66 -7.07
C VAL A 169 12.97 13.03 -6.60
N LYS A 170 13.71 13.10 -5.49
CA LYS A 170 14.32 14.35 -5.01
C LYS A 170 15.32 14.93 -6.03
N LYS A 171 16.13 14.10 -6.69
CA LYS A 171 17.07 14.54 -7.74
C LYS A 171 16.34 15.08 -8.97
N ILE A 172 15.27 14.43 -9.41
CA ILE A 172 14.48 14.88 -10.56
C ILE A 172 13.84 16.25 -10.30
N LYS A 173 13.46 16.51 -9.06
CA LYS A 173 12.76 17.75 -8.66
C LYS A 173 13.70 18.88 -8.21
N SER A 174 14.97 18.61 -8.01
CA SER A 174 15.98 19.64 -7.74
C SER A 174 16.49 20.22 -9.05
#